data_3ac323e752fffa12aae915f0d835b2b2
#
_entry.id   3ac323e752fffa12aae915f0d835b2b2
#
_cell.length_a   1.000
_cell.length_b   1.000
_cell.length_c   1.000
_cell.angle_alpha   90.00
_cell.angle_beta   90.00
_cell.angle_gamma   90.00
#
_symmetry.space_group_name_H-M   'P 1'
#
loop_
_entity.id
_entity.type
_entity.pdbx_description
1 polymer ?
#
loop_
_entity_poly.entity_id
_entity_poly.type
_entity_poly.pdbx_seq_one_letter_code
_entity_poly.pdbx_strand_id
1 'polypeptide(L)'
;MESVGMKKTSTMICAPLRAQTVEQMVSKMHQAKAQGADVVELRDKPLPVLMIYWPKWDGGLYEGDEHVRMEALHLARELGADYIEFELKAASKLLAKHKMSQSRGSKSIVSCYVNGETQSEEDLNHIIASMQPTGADIIKLVTDAADITEIPRIFHLFSCCQVPLIAYSSGERGLICQILSPKYGGFLVYGSIEGDSVPGLPSLASLREAYKVNYIHKDTKVFGLISKPVGHSKGPILHNPVLRHANFNGVYVPMFVDDLQKFFSVYPSPDFAGFSVGIPYKEAVIGFCDEVHPLAQSIAAANTIIRRPSDGKLVGYNTDCEAAITSIEDSLIKEKRCTNGKTSLNSPLSGKLFVLVGAGGAGRALAFGAKSKGARIVVFDIDFDRVKSLAFAVTGEVRRFEDLATFQPEKGVILANATPLGMHPNTDRIPVSEASLRDYQIVFDSVYTPKKTRLLKEAEAAGAIIIGGVEMFLRQAIGQFNLFTGGQGKLESLTNYCLVFDAIYTPNETKFSKEAKETGVVIYEIC
;
A
#
# COMPACT_ATOMS: atom_id res chain seq x y z
N MET A 1 -17.43 -7.03 28.22
CA MET A 1 -17.24 -6.07 27.12
C MET A 1 -17.64 -6.79 25.86
N GLU A 2 -18.80 -6.45 25.32
CA GLU A 2 -19.30 -7.04 24.09
C GLU A 2 -18.32 -6.69 22.95
N SER A 3 -17.90 -7.69 22.21
CA SER A 3 -17.16 -7.52 20.96
C SER A 3 -18.02 -6.65 20.04
N VAL A 4 -17.55 -5.46 19.71
CA VAL A 4 -18.17 -4.65 18.65
C VAL A 4 -17.95 -5.43 17.35
N GLY A 5 -18.91 -6.28 17.01
CA GLY A 5 -18.89 -7.07 15.79
C GLY A 5 -18.75 -6.12 14.60
N MET A 6 -17.65 -6.25 13.83
CA MET A 6 -17.46 -5.48 12.60
C MET A 6 -18.67 -5.70 11.68
N LYS A 7 -19.42 -4.62 11.42
CA LYS A 7 -20.62 -4.66 10.57
C LYS A 7 -20.19 -4.80 9.12
N LYS A 8 -20.65 -5.88 8.45
CA LYS A 8 -20.37 -6.12 7.03
C LYS A 8 -21.12 -5.10 6.17
N THR A 9 -20.45 -4.49 5.17
CA THR A 9 -21.09 -3.60 4.19
C THR A 9 -21.81 -4.38 3.10
N SER A 10 -22.74 -3.72 2.41
CA SER A 10 -23.45 -4.27 1.25
C SER A 10 -22.68 -4.13 -0.07
N THR A 11 -21.50 -3.49 -0.07
CA THR A 11 -20.70 -3.31 -1.28
C THR A 11 -20.21 -4.63 -1.83
N MET A 12 -20.46 -4.89 -3.11
CA MET A 12 -20.08 -6.10 -3.80
C MET A 12 -18.70 -5.94 -4.47
N ILE A 13 -18.02 -7.07 -4.67
CA ILE A 13 -16.77 -7.13 -5.43
C ILE A 13 -17.05 -7.79 -6.77
N CYS A 14 -16.76 -7.09 -7.88
CA CYS A 14 -16.93 -7.56 -9.24
C CYS A 14 -15.58 -7.93 -9.85
N ALA A 15 -15.53 -9.08 -10.54
CA ALA A 15 -14.41 -9.49 -11.37
C ALA A 15 -14.73 -9.25 -12.85
N PRO A 16 -14.04 -8.31 -13.54
CA PRO A 16 -14.14 -8.20 -14.98
C PRO A 16 -13.41 -9.36 -15.63
N LEU A 17 -14.11 -10.14 -16.47
CA LEU A 17 -13.56 -11.31 -17.14
C LEU A 17 -13.33 -11.02 -18.63
N ARG A 18 -12.17 -11.47 -19.14
CA ARG A 18 -11.83 -11.49 -20.56
C ARG A 18 -11.44 -12.89 -20.96
N ALA A 19 -12.11 -13.46 -22.00
CA ALA A 19 -11.77 -14.76 -22.56
C ALA A 19 -12.05 -14.79 -24.05
N GLN A 20 -11.34 -15.63 -24.77
CA GLN A 20 -11.48 -15.84 -26.20
C GLN A 20 -12.40 -17.01 -26.53
N THR A 21 -12.61 -17.94 -25.59
CA THR A 21 -13.50 -19.09 -25.74
C THR A 21 -14.42 -19.25 -24.53
N VAL A 22 -15.53 -19.98 -24.71
CA VAL A 22 -16.50 -20.27 -23.64
C VAL A 22 -15.85 -21.05 -22.51
N GLU A 23 -15.00 -22.02 -22.83
CA GLU A 23 -14.29 -22.85 -21.84
C GLU A 23 -13.36 -22.00 -20.98
N GLN A 24 -12.61 -21.07 -21.59
CA GLN A 24 -11.76 -20.13 -20.85
C GLN A 24 -12.61 -19.23 -19.96
N MET A 25 -13.78 -18.77 -20.45
CA MET A 25 -14.70 -17.96 -19.69
C MET A 25 -15.22 -18.67 -18.44
N VAL A 26 -15.72 -19.90 -18.61
CA VAL A 26 -16.20 -20.73 -17.49
C VAL A 26 -15.10 -20.99 -16.48
N SER A 27 -13.88 -21.28 -16.93
CA SER A 27 -12.73 -21.46 -16.06
C SER A 27 -12.44 -20.20 -15.23
N LYS A 28 -12.39 -19.02 -15.87
CA LYS A 28 -12.18 -17.75 -15.18
C LYS A 28 -13.31 -17.38 -14.21
N MET A 29 -14.55 -17.75 -14.50
CA MET A 29 -15.68 -17.58 -13.59
C MET A 29 -15.50 -18.41 -12.30
N HIS A 30 -15.10 -19.67 -12.44
CA HIS A 30 -14.80 -20.53 -11.30
C HIS A 30 -13.63 -19.97 -10.47
N GLN A 31 -12.59 -19.49 -11.15
CA GLN A 31 -11.45 -18.85 -10.50
C GLN A 31 -11.86 -17.57 -9.75
N ALA A 32 -12.66 -16.69 -10.37
CA ALA A 32 -13.16 -15.48 -9.74
C ALA A 32 -13.99 -15.80 -8.49
N LYS A 33 -14.87 -16.82 -8.58
CA LYS A 33 -15.65 -17.29 -7.43
C LYS A 33 -14.76 -17.80 -6.29
N ALA A 34 -13.76 -18.63 -6.62
CA ALA A 34 -12.82 -19.17 -5.63
C ALA A 34 -12.00 -18.05 -4.96
N GLN A 35 -11.68 -16.98 -5.69
CA GLN A 35 -10.98 -15.80 -5.18
C GLN A 35 -11.93 -14.79 -4.50
N GLY A 36 -13.21 -15.09 -4.38
CA GLY A 36 -14.17 -14.34 -3.58
C GLY A 36 -14.87 -13.19 -4.29
N ALA A 37 -15.02 -13.22 -5.60
CA ALA A 37 -15.91 -12.30 -6.31
C ALA A 37 -17.38 -12.53 -5.90
N ASP A 38 -18.14 -11.46 -5.76
CA ASP A 38 -19.60 -11.50 -5.56
C ASP A 38 -20.35 -11.47 -6.90
N VAL A 39 -19.76 -10.82 -7.90
CA VAL A 39 -20.32 -10.63 -9.25
C VAL A 39 -19.23 -10.90 -10.27
N VAL A 40 -19.57 -11.46 -11.40
CA VAL A 40 -18.71 -11.54 -12.57
C VAL A 40 -19.33 -10.78 -13.73
N GLU A 41 -18.49 -10.10 -14.48
CA GLU A 41 -18.92 -9.46 -15.71
C GLU A 41 -18.84 -10.51 -16.83
N LEU A 42 -19.86 -11.42 -16.93
CA LEU A 42 -20.26 -12.32 -18.03
C LEU A 42 -21.08 -13.56 -17.65
N ARG A 43 -21.48 -14.39 -18.63
CA ARG A 43 -22.44 -15.50 -18.58
C ARG A 43 -21.89 -16.81 -18.05
N ASP A 44 -22.62 -17.46 -17.26
CA ASP A 44 -23.04 -18.80 -16.86
C ASP A 44 -22.96 -18.99 -15.33
N LYS A 45 -24.05 -19.52 -14.71
CA LYS A 45 -24.30 -19.32 -13.29
C LYS A 45 -23.46 -20.20 -12.36
N PRO A 46 -22.48 -19.63 -11.63
CA PRO A 46 -22.53 -19.74 -10.18
C PRO A 46 -22.53 -18.39 -9.41
N LEU A 47 -22.43 -17.25 -10.09
CA LEU A 47 -22.44 -15.91 -9.51
C LEU A 47 -23.43 -15.01 -10.26
N PRO A 48 -23.93 -13.92 -9.65
CA PRO A 48 -24.60 -12.84 -10.39
C PRO A 48 -23.74 -12.35 -11.53
N VAL A 49 -24.40 -12.09 -12.67
CA VAL A 49 -23.74 -11.69 -13.93
C VAL A 49 -24.08 -10.26 -14.28
N LEU A 50 -23.04 -9.44 -14.43
CA LEU A 50 -23.09 -8.14 -15.06
C LEU A 50 -22.69 -8.30 -16.53
N MET A 51 -23.58 -7.94 -17.46
CA MET A 51 -23.29 -7.93 -18.88
C MET A 51 -23.07 -6.51 -19.38
N ILE A 52 -21.92 -6.31 -20.01
CA ILE A 52 -21.58 -5.12 -20.78
C ILE A 52 -21.14 -5.54 -22.19
N TYR A 53 -21.60 -4.80 -23.21
CA TYR A 53 -21.11 -4.94 -24.58
C TYR A 53 -20.60 -3.60 -25.06
N TRP A 54 -19.38 -3.27 -24.64
CA TRP A 54 -18.82 -1.92 -24.63
C TRP A 54 -18.36 -1.48 -26.01
N PRO A 55 -18.95 -0.41 -26.59
CA PRO A 55 -18.65 0.05 -27.93
C PRO A 55 -17.33 0.82 -27.99
N LYS A 56 -16.68 0.80 -29.15
CA LYS A 56 -15.39 1.48 -29.37
C LYS A 56 -15.48 2.99 -29.23
N TRP A 57 -16.61 3.58 -29.61
CA TRP A 57 -16.83 5.02 -29.49
C TRP A 57 -16.90 5.51 -28.02
N ASP A 58 -17.05 4.60 -27.05
CA ASP A 58 -17.02 4.88 -25.61
C ASP A 58 -15.79 4.28 -24.91
N GLY A 59 -14.79 3.83 -25.70
CA GLY A 59 -13.54 3.25 -25.20
C GLY A 59 -13.47 1.72 -25.13
N GLY A 60 -14.54 1.02 -25.55
CA GLY A 60 -14.59 -0.44 -25.66
C GLY A 60 -13.92 -1.00 -26.93
N LEU A 61 -14.22 -2.24 -27.25
CA LEU A 61 -13.63 -2.95 -28.41
C LEU A 61 -14.63 -3.23 -29.53
N TYR A 62 -15.94 -3.03 -29.30
CA TYR A 62 -16.96 -3.36 -30.29
C TYR A 62 -17.09 -2.28 -31.37
N GLU A 63 -16.93 -2.67 -32.63
CA GLU A 63 -17.04 -1.83 -33.83
C GLU A 63 -18.23 -2.17 -34.73
N GLY A 64 -19.05 -3.16 -34.34
CA GLY A 64 -20.15 -3.65 -35.16
C GLY A 64 -21.39 -2.73 -35.12
N ASP A 65 -22.49 -3.23 -35.74
CA ASP A 65 -23.78 -2.53 -35.81
C ASP A 65 -24.41 -2.38 -34.40
N GLU A 66 -24.91 -1.16 -34.12
CA GLU A 66 -25.48 -0.85 -32.82
C GLU A 66 -26.77 -1.64 -32.54
N HIS A 67 -27.54 -2.01 -33.56
CA HIS A 67 -28.74 -2.82 -33.39
C HIS A 67 -28.38 -4.23 -32.93
N VAL A 68 -27.36 -4.82 -33.55
CA VAL A 68 -26.84 -6.16 -33.16
C VAL A 68 -26.33 -6.14 -31.74
N ARG A 69 -25.60 -5.09 -31.35
CA ARG A 69 -25.12 -4.89 -29.97
C ARG A 69 -26.28 -4.86 -28.98
N MET A 70 -27.34 -4.13 -29.32
CA MET A 70 -28.51 -4.02 -28.48
C MET A 70 -29.30 -5.32 -28.37
N GLU A 71 -29.46 -6.06 -29.47
CA GLU A 71 -30.06 -7.40 -29.44
C GLU A 71 -29.28 -8.36 -28.54
N ALA A 72 -27.94 -8.30 -28.58
CA ALA A 72 -27.10 -9.10 -27.68
C ALA A 72 -27.33 -8.78 -26.20
N LEU A 73 -27.48 -7.50 -25.83
CA LEU A 73 -27.78 -7.10 -24.47
C LEU A 73 -29.21 -7.53 -24.05
N HIS A 74 -30.18 -7.47 -24.95
CA HIS A 74 -31.53 -7.97 -24.69
C HIS A 74 -31.54 -9.49 -24.51
N LEU A 75 -30.84 -10.20 -25.37
CA LEU A 75 -30.70 -11.66 -25.26
C LEU A 75 -30.01 -12.05 -23.95
N ALA A 76 -28.96 -11.32 -23.53
CA ALA A 76 -28.30 -11.54 -22.26
C ALA A 76 -29.26 -11.44 -21.07
N ARG A 77 -30.19 -10.47 -21.13
CA ARG A 77 -31.24 -10.31 -20.14
C ARG A 77 -32.22 -11.49 -20.15
N GLU A 78 -32.71 -11.91 -21.32
CA GLU A 78 -33.61 -13.05 -21.46
C GLU A 78 -32.98 -14.34 -20.94
N LEU A 79 -31.67 -14.48 -21.10
CA LEU A 79 -30.88 -15.57 -20.58
C LEU A 79 -30.56 -15.45 -19.08
N GLY A 80 -31.05 -14.37 -18.42
CA GLY A 80 -31.05 -14.20 -16.98
C GLY A 80 -29.80 -13.52 -16.42
N ALA A 81 -29.18 -12.59 -17.15
CA ALA A 81 -28.18 -11.68 -16.57
C ALA A 81 -28.82 -10.86 -15.45
N ASP A 82 -28.12 -10.71 -14.33
CA ASP A 82 -28.61 -9.98 -13.15
C ASP A 82 -28.50 -8.47 -13.32
N TYR A 83 -27.46 -8.03 -14.06
CA TYR A 83 -27.20 -6.62 -14.36
C TYR A 83 -26.90 -6.46 -15.85
N ILE A 84 -27.42 -5.37 -16.45
CA ILE A 84 -27.12 -4.97 -17.83
C ILE A 84 -26.61 -3.54 -17.80
N GLU A 85 -25.43 -3.30 -18.35
CA GLU A 85 -24.83 -1.98 -18.44
C GLU A 85 -25.04 -1.36 -19.82
N PHE A 86 -25.48 -0.10 -19.83
CA PHE A 86 -25.70 0.74 -21.00
C PHE A 86 -24.98 2.06 -20.85
N GLU A 87 -24.37 2.56 -21.89
CA GLU A 87 -23.75 3.88 -21.92
C GLU A 87 -24.81 4.98 -21.83
N LEU A 88 -24.51 6.11 -21.18
CA LEU A 88 -25.42 7.25 -21.00
C LEU A 88 -26.03 7.72 -22.33
N LYS A 89 -25.22 7.78 -23.41
CA LYS A 89 -25.70 8.20 -24.77
C LYS A 89 -26.77 7.27 -25.35
N ALA A 90 -26.74 6.00 -24.98
CA ALA A 90 -27.71 5.01 -25.45
C ALA A 90 -28.90 4.84 -24.48
N ALA A 91 -28.76 5.28 -23.24
CA ALA A 91 -29.66 4.97 -22.13
C ALA A 91 -31.12 5.42 -22.38
N SER A 92 -31.36 6.62 -22.95
CA SER A 92 -32.72 7.16 -23.18
C SER A 92 -33.55 6.29 -24.11
N LYS A 93 -32.94 5.73 -25.15
CA LYS A 93 -33.62 4.85 -26.13
C LYS A 93 -33.86 3.43 -25.58
N LEU A 94 -32.97 2.96 -24.71
CA LEU A 94 -32.91 1.58 -24.30
C LEU A 94 -33.69 1.30 -23.01
N LEU A 95 -33.65 2.21 -22.05
CA LEU A 95 -34.41 2.07 -20.80
C LEU A 95 -35.92 2.15 -21.01
N ALA A 96 -36.40 2.90 -22.01
CA ALA A 96 -37.81 2.89 -22.40
C ALA A 96 -38.25 1.49 -22.86
N LYS A 97 -37.46 0.84 -23.73
CA LYS A 97 -37.71 -0.54 -24.16
C LYS A 97 -37.49 -1.54 -23.02
N HIS A 98 -36.50 -1.32 -22.14
CA HIS A 98 -36.19 -2.17 -21.01
C HIS A 98 -37.34 -2.21 -19.98
N LYS A 99 -37.96 -1.08 -19.67
CA LYS A 99 -39.13 -0.99 -18.76
C LYS A 99 -40.40 -1.60 -19.30
N MET A 100 -40.58 -1.61 -20.63
CA MET A 100 -41.77 -2.21 -21.26
C MET A 100 -41.78 -3.75 -21.25
N SER A 101 -40.64 -4.38 -21.11
CA SER A 101 -40.50 -5.84 -21.01
C SER A 101 -40.46 -6.26 -19.53
N GLN A 102 -41.62 -6.47 -18.91
CA GLN A 102 -41.78 -6.85 -17.48
C GLN A 102 -41.30 -8.24 -17.11
N SER A 103 -40.40 -8.87 -17.84
CA SER A 103 -39.93 -10.21 -17.55
C SER A 103 -38.56 -10.21 -16.89
N ARG A 104 -38.54 -10.64 -15.61
CA ARG A 104 -37.39 -11.05 -14.80
C ARG A 104 -36.39 -9.97 -14.40
N GLY A 105 -36.47 -9.53 -13.19
CA GLY A 105 -35.51 -9.04 -12.17
C GLY A 105 -34.11 -8.47 -12.50
N SER A 106 -33.75 -8.31 -13.77
CA SER A 106 -32.46 -7.75 -14.21
C SER A 106 -32.42 -6.25 -13.94
N LYS A 107 -31.38 -5.78 -13.25
CA LYS A 107 -31.18 -4.36 -12.95
C LYS A 107 -30.37 -3.67 -14.05
N SER A 108 -30.74 -2.44 -14.36
CA SER A 108 -30.03 -1.60 -15.32
C SER A 108 -28.94 -0.78 -14.66
N ILE A 109 -27.77 -0.75 -15.27
CA ILE A 109 -26.67 0.16 -14.94
C ILE A 109 -26.50 1.12 -16.10
N VAL A 110 -26.53 2.43 -15.85
CA VAL A 110 -26.14 3.43 -16.83
C VAL A 110 -24.74 3.91 -16.50
N SER A 111 -23.84 3.83 -17.48
CA SER A 111 -22.43 4.21 -17.33
C SER A 111 -22.06 5.44 -18.15
N CYS A 112 -21.10 6.19 -17.60
CA CYS A 112 -20.40 7.26 -18.30
C CYS A 112 -18.90 7.13 -18.02
N TYR A 113 -18.11 7.07 -19.08
CA TYR A 113 -16.64 7.05 -19.02
C TYR A 113 -16.13 8.42 -19.49
N VAL A 114 -15.41 9.11 -18.61
CA VAL A 114 -14.83 10.44 -18.85
C VAL A 114 -13.33 10.29 -18.93
N ASN A 115 -12.82 10.27 -20.16
CA ASN A 115 -11.39 10.07 -20.44
C ASN A 115 -10.71 11.42 -20.71
N GLY A 116 -9.47 11.58 -20.28
CA GLY A 116 -8.58 12.67 -20.66
C GLY A 116 -8.46 13.77 -19.61
N GLU A 117 -9.07 14.94 -19.84
CA GLU A 117 -8.86 16.11 -18.96
C GLU A 117 -9.45 15.92 -17.57
N THR A 118 -8.75 16.45 -16.57
CA THR A 118 -9.21 16.54 -15.19
C THR A 118 -10.56 17.27 -15.11
N GLN A 119 -11.60 16.57 -14.68
CA GLN A 119 -12.94 17.15 -14.52
C GLN A 119 -13.02 17.96 -13.22
N SER A 120 -13.70 19.11 -13.28
CA SER A 120 -14.07 19.85 -12.07
C SER A 120 -15.12 19.08 -11.26
N GLU A 121 -15.28 19.41 -9.99
CA GLU A 121 -16.36 18.84 -9.17
C GLU A 121 -17.74 19.20 -9.73
N GLU A 122 -17.89 20.40 -10.30
CA GLU A 122 -19.11 20.88 -10.93
C GLU A 122 -19.45 20.05 -12.19
N ASP A 123 -18.45 19.77 -13.05
CA ASP A 123 -18.65 18.92 -14.23
C ASP A 123 -19.10 17.51 -13.84
N LEU A 124 -18.47 16.90 -12.85
CA LEU A 124 -18.84 15.58 -12.36
C LEU A 124 -20.27 15.57 -11.78
N ASN A 125 -20.65 16.60 -11.03
CA ASN A 125 -21.99 16.75 -10.50
C ASN A 125 -23.03 16.93 -11.62
N HIS A 126 -22.71 17.68 -12.69
CA HIS A 126 -23.58 17.80 -13.88
C HIS A 126 -23.76 16.45 -14.58
N ILE A 127 -22.71 15.66 -14.73
CA ILE A 127 -22.79 14.31 -15.30
C ILE A 127 -23.75 13.44 -14.46
N ILE A 128 -23.54 13.36 -13.14
CA ILE A 128 -24.42 12.63 -12.23
C ILE A 128 -25.86 13.11 -12.32
N ALA A 129 -26.08 14.43 -12.36
CA ALA A 129 -27.42 15.02 -12.50
C ALA A 129 -28.09 14.63 -13.84
N SER A 130 -27.33 14.45 -14.92
CA SER A 130 -27.84 13.98 -16.21
C SER A 130 -28.14 12.48 -16.24
N MET A 131 -27.46 11.70 -15.42
CA MET A 131 -27.63 10.24 -15.34
C MET A 131 -28.85 9.83 -14.49
N GLN A 132 -29.14 10.54 -13.41
CA GLN A 132 -30.23 10.19 -12.48
C GLN A 132 -31.62 10.15 -13.16
N PRO A 133 -32.00 11.12 -14.05
CA PRO A 133 -33.30 11.08 -14.72
C PRO A 133 -33.50 9.95 -15.72
N THR A 134 -32.44 9.23 -16.09
CA THR A 134 -32.56 8.07 -17.00
C THR A 134 -33.43 6.98 -16.40
N GLY A 135 -33.55 6.92 -15.07
CA GLY A 135 -34.32 5.94 -14.35
C GLY A 135 -33.62 4.57 -14.28
N ALA A 136 -32.29 4.54 -14.41
CA ALA A 136 -31.49 3.36 -14.15
C ALA A 136 -31.57 2.95 -12.67
N ASP A 137 -31.43 1.65 -12.41
CA ASP A 137 -31.39 1.12 -11.04
C ASP A 137 -30.07 1.48 -10.35
N ILE A 138 -29.00 1.63 -11.13
CA ILE A 138 -27.64 1.93 -10.67
C ILE A 138 -26.99 2.85 -11.70
N ILE A 139 -26.17 3.79 -11.27
CA ILE A 139 -25.34 4.60 -12.17
C ILE A 139 -23.86 4.33 -11.93
N LYS A 140 -23.07 4.42 -13.01
CA LYS A 140 -21.61 4.16 -12.97
C LYS A 140 -20.87 5.30 -13.64
N LEU A 141 -19.96 5.93 -12.89
CA LEU A 141 -19.09 6.97 -13.40
C LEU A 141 -17.62 6.54 -13.26
N VAL A 142 -16.91 6.54 -14.37
CA VAL A 142 -15.47 6.22 -14.42
C VAL A 142 -14.73 7.43 -14.99
N THR A 143 -13.67 7.84 -14.30
CA THR A 143 -12.78 8.92 -14.72
C THR A 143 -11.35 8.43 -14.78
N ASP A 144 -10.47 9.20 -15.40
CA ASP A 144 -9.02 9.07 -15.20
C ASP A 144 -8.56 10.05 -14.14
N ALA A 145 -7.56 9.70 -13.34
CA ALA A 145 -6.94 10.60 -12.39
C ALA A 145 -5.48 10.87 -12.79
N ALA A 146 -5.18 12.10 -13.15
CA ALA A 146 -3.81 12.55 -13.37
C ALA A 146 -3.06 12.75 -12.05
N ASP A 147 -3.77 13.06 -10.97
CA ASP A 147 -3.24 13.27 -9.63
C ASP A 147 -4.19 12.68 -8.56
N ILE A 148 -3.64 12.17 -7.45
CA ILE A 148 -4.44 11.62 -6.34
C ILE A 148 -5.34 12.68 -5.69
N THR A 149 -5.05 13.95 -5.87
CA THR A 149 -5.84 15.07 -5.37
C THR A 149 -7.20 15.22 -6.05
N GLU A 150 -7.42 14.51 -7.14
CA GLU A 150 -8.72 14.46 -7.83
C GLU A 150 -9.70 13.46 -7.17
N ILE A 151 -9.19 12.51 -6.42
CA ILE A 151 -9.98 11.43 -5.84
C ILE A 151 -11.02 11.89 -4.80
N PRO A 152 -10.80 12.90 -3.94
CA PRO A 152 -11.83 13.39 -3.01
C PRO A 152 -13.11 13.82 -3.71
N ARG A 153 -13.04 14.36 -4.95
CA ARG A 153 -14.22 14.70 -5.75
C ARG A 153 -15.07 13.47 -6.06
N ILE A 154 -14.42 12.34 -6.39
CA ILE A 154 -15.13 11.06 -6.61
C ILE A 154 -15.84 10.60 -5.34
N PHE A 155 -15.19 10.71 -4.18
CA PHE A 155 -15.82 10.37 -2.91
C PHE A 155 -17.00 11.28 -2.56
N HIS A 156 -16.94 12.55 -2.95
CA HIS A 156 -18.04 13.49 -2.73
C HIS A 156 -19.31 13.10 -3.49
N LEU A 157 -19.18 12.52 -4.70
CA LEU A 157 -20.32 12.10 -5.52
C LEU A 157 -21.26 11.12 -4.83
N PHE A 158 -20.72 10.25 -3.94
CA PHE A 158 -21.55 9.30 -3.20
C PHE A 158 -22.56 9.99 -2.28
N SER A 159 -22.25 11.19 -1.80
CA SER A 159 -23.17 11.98 -0.95
C SER A 159 -24.20 12.76 -1.76
N CYS A 160 -23.92 13.07 -3.02
CA CYS A 160 -24.78 13.86 -3.91
C CYS A 160 -25.74 12.99 -4.73
N CYS A 161 -25.45 11.70 -4.86
CA CYS A 161 -26.22 10.78 -5.71
C CYS A 161 -27.35 10.11 -4.91
N GLN A 162 -28.56 10.13 -5.45
CA GLN A 162 -29.75 9.50 -4.85
C GLN A 162 -29.96 8.05 -5.33
N VAL A 163 -29.26 7.64 -6.37
CA VAL A 163 -29.31 6.30 -6.95
C VAL A 163 -28.05 5.55 -6.52
N PRO A 164 -28.08 4.22 -6.30
CA PRO A 164 -26.87 3.46 -6.04
C PRO A 164 -25.78 3.76 -7.05
N LEU A 165 -24.58 4.13 -6.55
CA LEU A 165 -23.49 4.64 -7.36
C LEU A 165 -22.28 3.71 -7.38
N ILE A 166 -21.72 3.50 -8.56
CA ILE A 166 -20.39 2.97 -8.80
C ILE A 166 -19.54 4.14 -9.31
N ALA A 167 -18.56 4.60 -8.56
CA ALA A 167 -17.68 5.69 -9.00
C ALA A 167 -16.23 5.41 -8.65
N TYR A 168 -15.34 5.57 -9.61
CA TYR A 168 -13.91 5.41 -9.40
C TYR A 168 -13.09 6.10 -10.51
N SER A 169 -11.84 6.37 -10.21
CA SER A 169 -10.85 6.76 -11.22
C SER A 169 -9.97 5.57 -11.58
N SER A 170 -9.58 5.47 -12.84
CA SER A 170 -8.67 4.45 -13.36
C SER A 170 -7.20 4.77 -13.01
N GLY A 171 -6.31 3.80 -13.22
CA GLY A 171 -4.88 3.94 -13.00
C GLY A 171 -4.45 3.88 -11.53
N GLU A 172 -3.13 3.92 -11.28
CA GLU A 172 -2.54 3.72 -9.94
C GLU A 172 -3.03 4.73 -8.89
N ARG A 173 -3.32 5.97 -9.29
CA ARG A 173 -3.84 7.03 -8.40
C ARG A 173 -5.26 6.76 -7.97
N GLY A 174 -6.04 6.08 -8.83
CA GLY A 174 -7.42 5.66 -8.54
C GLY A 174 -7.56 4.41 -7.68
N LEU A 175 -6.47 3.71 -7.36
CA LEU A 175 -6.48 2.49 -6.56
C LEU A 175 -7.29 2.63 -5.26
N ILE A 176 -7.15 3.76 -4.58
CA ILE A 176 -7.86 4.01 -3.32
C ILE A 176 -9.39 4.10 -3.49
N CYS A 177 -9.90 4.38 -4.69
CA CYS A 177 -11.33 4.37 -4.97
C CYS A 177 -11.90 2.95 -4.79
N GLN A 178 -11.21 1.93 -5.31
CA GLN A 178 -11.65 0.54 -5.19
C GLN A 178 -11.63 0.04 -3.73
N ILE A 179 -10.72 0.59 -2.91
CA ILE A 179 -10.59 0.17 -1.50
C ILE A 179 -11.57 0.95 -0.62
N LEU A 180 -11.68 2.27 -0.81
CA LEU A 180 -12.43 3.15 0.07
C LEU A 180 -13.88 3.39 -0.35
N SER A 181 -14.31 2.97 -1.54
CA SER A 181 -15.69 3.10 -2.01
C SER A 181 -16.74 2.62 -0.99
N PRO A 182 -16.54 1.48 -0.25
CA PRO A 182 -17.48 1.05 0.78
C PRO A 182 -17.66 2.05 1.92
N LYS A 183 -16.61 2.83 2.25
CA LYS A 183 -16.68 3.87 3.29
C LYS A 183 -17.70 4.95 2.94
N TYR A 184 -17.86 5.23 1.67
CA TYR A 184 -18.74 6.26 1.14
C TYR A 184 -20.07 5.72 0.63
N GLY A 185 -20.33 4.41 0.79
CA GLY A 185 -21.61 3.78 0.39
C GLY A 185 -21.63 3.31 -1.08
N GLY A 186 -20.48 3.11 -1.69
CA GLY A 186 -20.38 2.60 -3.06
C GLY A 186 -21.05 1.24 -3.25
N PHE A 187 -21.76 1.08 -4.36
CA PHE A 187 -22.54 -0.11 -4.66
C PHE A 187 -21.66 -1.32 -4.97
N LEU A 188 -20.58 -1.10 -5.73
CA LEU A 188 -19.70 -2.15 -6.25
C LEU A 188 -18.29 -1.62 -6.43
N VAL A 189 -17.31 -2.48 -6.18
CA VAL A 189 -15.89 -2.25 -6.47
C VAL A 189 -15.36 -3.34 -7.40
N TYR A 190 -14.32 -3.02 -8.17
CA TYR A 190 -13.71 -3.95 -9.11
C TYR A 190 -12.43 -4.53 -8.54
N GLY A 191 -12.20 -5.83 -8.80
CA GLY A 191 -10.96 -6.53 -8.47
C GLY A 191 -10.52 -7.45 -9.61
N SER A 192 -9.22 -7.48 -9.90
CA SER A 192 -8.65 -8.37 -10.91
C SER A 192 -8.51 -9.80 -10.39
N ILE A 193 -8.67 -10.78 -11.28
CA ILE A 193 -8.27 -12.17 -11.01
C ILE A 193 -6.74 -12.22 -10.96
N GLU A 194 -6.21 -13.09 -10.12
CA GLU A 194 -4.77 -13.32 -10.04
C GLU A 194 -4.21 -13.75 -11.42
N GLY A 195 -3.13 -13.10 -11.84
CA GLY A 195 -2.53 -13.27 -13.16
C GLY A 195 -3.02 -12.28 -14.22
N ASP A 196 -4.17 -11.61 -14.03
CA ASP A 196 -4.72 -10.58 -14.94
C ASP A 196 -4.50 -9.16 -14.34
N SER A 197 -3.27 -8.79 -14.03
CA SER A 197 -2.95 -7.50 -13.41
C SER A 197 -3.33 -6.31 -14.30
N VAL A 198 -4.13 -5.39 -13.74
CA VAL A 198 -4.50 -4.13 -14.37
C VAL A 198 -4.05 -2.98 -13.47
N PRO A 199 -3.31 -1.98 -13.97
CA PRO A 199 -2.88 -0.84 -13.17
C PRO A 199 -4.06 -0.14 -12.47
N GLY A 200 -3.94 0.10 -11.16
CA GLY A 200 -5.00 0.71 -10.35
C GLY A 200 -6.14 -0.22 -9.95
N LEU A 201 -6.13 -1.47 -10.39
CA LEU A 201 -7.10 -2.48 -10.00
C LEU A 201 -6.47 -3.47 -9.02
N PRO A 202 -6.89 -3.51 -7.73
CA PRO A 202 -6.38 -4.48 -6.77
C PRO A 202 -6.84 -5.89 -7.14
N SER A 203 -6.10 -6.92 -6.73
CA SER A 203 -6.57 -8.29 -6.91
C SER A 203 -7.79 -8.59 -6.03
N LEU A 204 -8.65 -9.54 -6.44
CA LEU A 204 -9.76 -10.04 -5.63
C LEU A 204 -9.29 -10.51 -4.26
N ALA A 205 -8.19 -11.26 -4.23
CA ALA A 205 -7.56 -11.72 -2.99
C ALA A 205 -7.16 -10.53 -2.10
N SER A 206 -6.53 -9.48 -2.67
CA SER A 206 -6.19 -8.27 -1.89
C SER A 206 -7.42 -7.59 -1.31
N LEU A 207 -8.50 -7.41 -2.09
CA LEU A 207 -9.75 -6.81 -1.61
C LEU A 207 -10.37 -7.62 -0.48
N ARG A 208 -10.36 -8.95 -0.59
CA ARG A 208 -10.96 -9.86 0.40
C ARG A 208 -10.09 -10.06 1.62
N GLU A 209 -8.79 -10.28 1.45
CA GLU A 209 -7.90 -10.74 2.51
C GLU A 209 -7.08 -9.60 3.13
N ALA A 210 -6.43 -8.78 2.30
CA ALA A 210 -5.60 -7.70 2.81
C ALA A 210 -6.44 -6.52 3.31
N TYR A 211 -7.36 -6.01 2.49
CA TYR A 211 -8.16 -4.84 2.84
C TYR A 211 -9.45 -5.18 3.58
N LYS A 212 -10.02 -6.38 3.37
CA LYS A 212 -11.33 -6.76 3.94
C LYS A 212 -12.39 -5.71 3.65
N VAL A 213 -12.52 -5.31 2.38
CA VAL A 213 -13.36 -4.18 1.94
C VAL A 213 -14.79 -4.26 2.44
N ASN A 214 -15.34 -5.47 2.65
CA ASN A 214 -16.68 -5.69 3.20
C ASN A 214 -16.85 -5.23 4.66
N TYR A 215 -15.75 -4.88 5.34
CA TYR A 215 -15.78 -4.36 6.72
C TYR A 215 -15.41 -2.88 6.81
N ILE A 216 -15.12 -2.25 5.65
CA ILE A 216 -14.88 -0.81 5.58
C ILE A 216 -16.23 -0.10 5.53
N HIS A 217 -16.47 0.83 6.45
CA HIS A 217 -17.70 1.61 6.54
C HIS A 217 -17.41 3.08 6.90
N LYS A 218 -18.44 3.91 6.96
CA LYS A 218 -18.32 5.37 7.13
C LYS A 218 -17.39 5.81 8.28
N ASP A 219 -17.37 5.06 9.38
CA ASP A 219 -16.59 5.40 10.59
C ASP A 219 -15.18 4.78 10.59
N THR A 220 -14.80 4.05 9.52
CA THR A 220 -13.47 3.44 9.40
C THR A 220 -12.42 4.53 9.23
N LYS A 221 -11.40 4.55 10.09
CA LYS A 221 -10.24 5.45 9.97
C LYS A 221 -9.32 4.97 8.85
N VAL A 222 -8.80 5.93 8.09
CA VAL A 222 -7.89 5.67 6.97
C VAL A 222 -6.48 6.04 7.38
N PHE A 223 -5.57 5.09 7.21
CA PHE A 223 -4.13 5.31 7.28
C PHE A 223 -3.54 5.15 5.90
N GLY A 224 -2.71 6.08 5.46
CA GLY A 224 -2.17 6.10 4.11
C GLY A 224 -0.67 5.89 4.07
N LEU A 225 -0.16 5.24 3.01
CA LEU A 225 1.25 5.33 2.65
C LEU A 225 1.44 6.42 1.60
N ILE A 226 2.05 7.53 1.97
CA ILE A 226 2.47 8.58 1.04
C ILE A 226 3.83 8.18 0.44
N SER A 227 3.86 7.86 -0.84
CA SER A 227 5.08 7.46 -1.55
C SER A 227 4.93 7.58 -3.06
N LYS A 228 6.06 7.53 -3.77
CA LYS A 228 6.12 7.47 -5.23
C LYS A 228 7.37 6.67 -5.65
N PRO A 229 7.18 5.45 -6.20
CA PRO A 229 5.92 4.70 -6.40
C PRO A 229 5.41 4.01 -5.12
N VAL A 230 4.21 3.39 -5.18
CA VAL A 230 3.57 2.69 -4.05
C VAL A 230 3.31 1.20 -4.29
N GLY A 231 3.30 0.75 -5.54
CA GLY A 231 2.82 -0.59 -5.95
C GLY A 231 3.60 -1.77 -5.35
N HIS A 232 4.84 -1.56 -4.90
CA HIS A 232 5.68 -2.59 -4.29
C HIS A 232 5.57 -2.65 -2.75
N SER A 233 4.80 -1.75 -2.14
CA SER A 233 4.72 -1.67 -0.68
C SER A 233 4.00 -2.87 -0.07
N LYS A 234 4.62 -3.47 0.94
CA LYS A 234 4.03 -4.50 1.77
C LYS A 234 3.23 -3.95 2.98
N GLY A 235 3.12 -2.62 3.10
CA GLY A 235 2.40 -1.95 4.18
C GLY A 235 0.96 -2.44 4.37
N PRO A 236 0.11 -2.52 3.33
CA PRO A 236 -1.28 -2.96 3.47
C PRO A 236 -1.42 -4.37 4.06
N ILE A 237 -0.63 -5.32 3.58
CA ILE A 237 -0.67 -6.71 4.07
C ILE A 237 -0.03 -6.88 5.45
N LEU A 238 0.74 -5.90 5.90
CA LEU A 238 1.33 -5.88 7.24
C LEU A 238 0.39 -5.20 8.25
N HIS A 239 -0.05 -3.97 7.98
CA HIS A 239 -0.83 -3.18 8.93
C HIS A 239 -2.29 -3.63 9.05
N ASN A 240 -2.97 -3.98 7.95
CA ASN A 240 -4.40 -4.28 7.99
C ASN A 240 -4.75 -5.49 8.86
N PRO A 241 -4.03 -6.63 8.78
CA PRO A 241 -4.29 -7.75 9.70
C PRO A 241 -4.10 -7.36 11.17
N VAL A 242 -3.08 -6.56 11.48
CA VAL A 242 -2.79 -6.17 12.87
C VAL A 242 -3.82 -5.17 13.40
N LEU A 243 -4.29 -4.20 12.59
CA LEU A 243 -5.41 -3.32 12.96
C LEU A 243 -6.66 -4.14 13.31
N ARG A 244 -6.98 -5.15 12.51
CA ARG A 244 -8.11 -6.05 12.77
C ARG A 244 -7.93 -6.87 14.05
N HIS A 245 -6.73 -7.47 14.23
CA HIS A 245 -6.44 -8.25 15.43
C HIS A 245 -6.57 -7.40 16.70
N ALA A 246 -6.17 -6.13 16.64
CA ALA A 246 -6.36 -5.18 17.72
C ALA A 246 -7.80 -4.68 17.87
N ASN A 247 -8.75 -5.18 17.08
CA ASN A 247 -10.12 -4.66 16.99
C ASN A 247 -10.21 -3.15 16.74
N PHE A 248 -9.21 -2.60 16.04
CA PHE A 248 -9.19 -1.20 15.67
C PHE A 248 -9.89 -1.00 14.33
N ASN A 249 -10.92 -0.15 14.29
CA ASN A 249 -11.66 0.17 13.06
C ASN A 249 -10.85 1.10 12.17
N GLY A 250 -9.93 0.54 11.43
CA GLY A 250 -9.04 1.26 10.53
C GLY A 250 -8.64 0.43 9.31
N VAL A 251 -8.28 1.11 8.23
CA VAL A 251 -7.72 0.53 7.02
C VAL A 251 -6.47 1.28 6.58
N TYR A 252 -5.45 0.53 6.22
CA TYR A 252 -4.20 1.07 5.69
C TYR A 252 -4.15 0.90 4.18
N VAL A 253 -3.95 2.00 3.44
CA VAL A 253 -4.04 2.04 1.97
C VAL A 253 -2.80 2.69 1.34
N PRO A 254 -2.35 2.26 0.14
CA PRO A 254 -1.30 2.95 -0.59
C PRO A 254 -1.87 4.21 -1.27
N MET A 255 -1.13 5.31 -1.20
CA MET A 255 -1.49 6.59 -1.80
C MET A 255 -0.34 7.07 -2.67
N PHE A 256 -0.53 7.00 -3.99
CA PHE A 256 0.46 7.49 -4.96
C PHE A 256 0.39 9.02 -5.00
N VAL A 257 1.29 9.68 -4.30
CA VAL A 257 1.33 11.13 -4.17
C VAL A 257 2.38 11.72 -5.10
N ASP A 258 2.01 12.70 -5.91
CA ASP A 258 2.92 13.41 -6.80
C ASP A 258 3.43 14.71 -6.16
N ASP A 259 2.56 15.41 -5.42
CA ASP A 259 2.81 16.72 -4.81
C ASP A 259 2.26 16.74 -3.37
N LEU A 260 3.14 16.90 -2.38
CA LEU A 260 2.76 16.92 -0.96
C LEU A 260 1.87 18.13 -0.61
N GLN A 261 2.14 19.31 -1.18
CA GLN A 261 1.38 20.52 -0.87
C GLN A 261 -0.07 20.38 -1.32
N LYS A 262 -0.28 19.94 -2.55
CA LYS A 262 -1.62 19.67 -3.07
C LYS A 262 -2.30 18.57 -2.25
N PHE A 263 -1.57 17.48 -1.95
CA PHE A 263 -2.10 16.36 -1.18
C PHE A 263 -2.67 16.81 0.16
N PHE A 264 -1.89 17.48 1.00
CA PHE A 264 -2.36 17.91 2.31
C PHE A 264 -3.47 18.97 2.27
N SER A 265 -3.58 19.74 1.18
CA SER A 265 -4.67 20.71 1.00
C SER A 265 -6.03 20.06 0.73
N VAL A 266 -6.06 18.86 0.11
CA VAL A 266 -7.32 18.19 -0.28
C VAL A 266 -7.69 16.99 0.59
N TYR A 267 -6.78 16.53 1.47
CA TYR A 267 -7.04 15.48 2.44
C TYR A 267 -7.08 15.98 3.91
N PRO A 268 -7.86 17.05 4.25
CA PRO A 268 -7.92 17.61 5.61
C PRO A 268 -8.84 16.81 6.54
N SER A 269 -9.68 15.91 6.01
CA SER A 269 -10.68 15.18 6.80
C SER A 269 -10.02 14.37 7.93
N PRO A 270 -10.60 14.41 9.18
CA PRO A 270 -10.14 13.62 10.31
C PRO A 270 -10.28 12.11 10.11
N ASP A 271 -10.93 11.68 9.04
CA ASP A 271 -10.99 10.27 8.64
C ASP A 271 -9.63 9.76 8.17
N PHE A 272 -8.83 10.63 7.53
CA PHE A 272 -7.42 10.36 7.21
C PHE A 272 -6.58 10.61 8.45
N ALA A 273 -6.54 9.62 9.35
CA ALA A 273 -6.06 9.74 10.71
C ALA A 273 -4.53 9.72 10.84
N GLY A 274 -3.82 9.25 9.82
CA GLY A 274 -2.37 9.24 9.81
C GLY A 274 -1.77 8.70 8.53
N PHE A 275 -0.46 8.89 8.39
CA PHE A 275 0.25 8.52 7.17
C PHE A 275 1.63 7.94 7.50
N SER A 276 1.98 6.82 6.87
CA SER A 276 3.37 6.43 6.69
C SER A 276 3.96 7.23 5.55
N VAL A 277 5.24 7.57 5.63
CA VAL A 277 5.93 8.36 4.60
C VAL A 277 7.09 7.56 4.03
N GLY A 278 6.98 7.25 2.74
CA GLY A 278 7.99 6.56 1.96
C GLY A 278 8.87 7.52 1.14
N ILE A 279 9.65 6.92 0.25
CA ILE A 279 10.49 7.64 -0.73
C ILE A 279 9.57 8.43 -1.69
N PRO A 280 9.95 9.66 -2.08
CA PRO A 280 11.13 10.45 -1.67
C PRO A 280 10.86 11.45 -0.53
N TYR A 281 9.76 11.34 0.20
CA TYR A 281 9.10 12.42 0.93
C TYR A 281 9.51 12.59 2.39
N LYS A 282 10.32 11.69 2.97
CA LYS A 282 10.63 11.67 4.42
C LYS A 282 11.25 12.98 4.96
N GLU A 283 12.06 13.67 4.14
CA GLU A 283 12.66 14.95 4.51
C GLU A 283 11.68 16.10 4.25
N ALA A 284 11.08 16.14 3.06
CA ALA A 284 10.19 17.24 2.64
C ALA A 284 8.92 17.34 3.51
N VAL A 285 8.41 16.21 4.02
CA VAL A 285 7.15 16.14 4.75
C VAL A 285 7.20 16.89 6.09
N ILE A 286 8.39 17.13 6.66
CA ILE A 286 8.58 17.92 7.89
C ILE A 286 7.95 19.31 7.75
N GLY A 287 8.08 19.94 6.56
CA GLY A 287 7.52 21.27 6.29
C GLY A 287 5.99 21.32 6.24
N PHE A 288 5.32 20.18 6.20
CA PHE A 288 3.85 20.06 6.19
C PHE A 288 3.25 19.64 7.54
N CYS A 289 4.10 19.39 8.55
CA CYS A 289 3.66 19.06 9.90
C CYS A 289 3.48 20.35 10.73
N ASP A 290 2.37 20.46 11.46
CA ASP A 290 2.15 21.55 12.43
C ASP A 290 3.11 21.42 13.62
N GLU A 291 3.44 20.20 13.99
CA GLU A 291 4.37 19.85 15.07
C GLU A 291 5.25 18.68 14.63
N VAL A 292 6.48 18.66 15.11
CA VAL A 292 7.44 17.57 14.82
C VAL A 292 8.03 17.07 16.13
N HIS A 293 7.96 15.77 16.35
CA HIS A 293 8.57 15.14 17.53
C HIS A 293 10.08 15.46 17.59
N PRO A 294 10.67 15.76 18.77
CA PRO A 294 12.07 16.20 18.88
C PRO A 294 13.08 15.29 18.16
N LEU A 295 12.90 13.98 18.22
CA LEU A 295 13.76 13.03 17.49
C LEU A 295 13.66 13.21 15.96
N ALA A 296 12.44 13.30 15.41
CA ALA A 296 12.23 13.51 13.98
C ALA A 296 12.75 14.89 13.53
N GLN A 297 12.62 15.90 14.38
CA GLN A 297 13.18 17.24 14.16
C GLN A 297 14.72 17.21 14.09
N SER A 298 15.36 16.52 15.02
CA SER A 298 16.83 16.36 15.03
C SER A 298 17.32 15.62 13.78
N ILE A 299 16.64 14.54 13.39
CA ILE A 299 16.92 13.76 12.18
C ILE A 299 16.65 14.60 10.91
N ALA A 300 15.76 15.59 10.99
CA ALA A 300 15.19 16.33 9.86
C ALA A 300 14.52 15.40 8.83
N ALA A 301 13.85 14.34 9.28
CA ALA A 301 13.05 13.44 8.47
C ALA A 301 11.97 12.75 9.31
N ALA A 302 10.75 12.62 8.76
CA ALA A 302 9.66 11.86 9.35
C ALA A 302 9.24 10.70 8.43
N ASN A 303 8.99 9.55 9.01
CA ASN A 303 8.41 8.40 8.29
C ASN A 303 6.95 8.15 8.69
N THR A 304 6.43 8.91 9.66
CA THR A 304 5.07 8.75 10.20
C THR A 304 4.49 10.11 10.51
N ILE A 305 3.25 10.34 10.09
CA ILE A 305 2.46 11.52 10.44
C ILE A 305 1.17 11.04 11.11
N ILE A 306 0.81 11.66 12.20
CA ILE A 306 -0.48 11.44 12.87
C ILE A 306 -1.29 12.73 12.79
N ARG A 307 -2.54 12.61 12.38
CA ARG A 307 -3.51 13.67 12.57
C ARG A 307 -4.07 13.56 13.99
N ARG A 308 -3.69 14.47 14.84
CA ARG A 308 -4.09 14.46 16.26
C ARG A 308 -5.60 14.63 16.39
N PRO A 309 -6.32 13.71 17.06
CA PRO A 309 -7.79 13.72 17.09
C PRO A 309 -8.37 14.96 17.80
N SER A 310 -7.63 15.56 18.74
CA SER A 310 -8.13 16.67 19.57
C SER A 310 -8.23 18.00 18.82
N ASP A 311 -7.36 18.27 17.86
CA ASP A 311 -7.25 19.56 17.18
C ASP A 311 -6.99 19.46 15.67
N GLY A 312 -6.86 18.25 15.12
CA GLY A 312 -6.63 18.00 13.70
C GLY A 312 -5.21 18.28 13.22
N LYS A 313 -4.29 18.71 14.09
CA LYS A 313 -2.91 19.00 13.74
C LYS A 313 -2.15 17.78 13.26
N LEU A 314 -1.29 17.98 12.27
CA LEU A 314 -0.37 16.98 11.74
C LEU A 314 0.91 16.96 12.59
N VAL A 315 1.20 15.82 13.21
CA VAL A 315 2.38 15.64 14.05
C VAL A 315 3.31 14.62 13.41
N GLY A 316 4.56 15.04 13.10
CA GLY A 316 5.57 14.20 12.43
C GLY A 316 6.42 13.41 13.43
N TYR A 317 6.65 12.12 13.14
CA TYR A 317 7.46 11.19 13.93
C TYR A 317 8.46 10.45 13.04
N ASN A 318 9.49 9.89 13.67
CA ASN A 318 10.43 8.98 13.00
C ASN A 318 10.57 7.68 13.80
N THR A 319 10.03 6.58 13.26
CA THR A 319 10.13 5.24 13.83
C THR A 319 11.26 4.41 13.21
N ASP A 320 11.88 4.90 12.12
CA ASP A 320 13.00 4.21 11.46
C ASP A 320 14.26 4.17 12.34
N CYS A 321 14.52 5.27 13.05
CA CYS A 321 15.73 5.44 13.85
C CYS A 321 15.87 4.35 14.92
N GLU A 322 14.87 4.22 15.78
CA GLU A 322 14.87 3.22 16.85
C GLU A 322 14.84 1.81 16.28
N ALA A 323 14.02 1.57 15.24
CA ALA A 323 13.89 0.27 14.59
C ALA A 323 15.23 -0.26 14.05
N ALA A 324 15.96 0.59 13.31
CA ALA A 324 17.23 0.20 12.72
C ALA A 324 18.31 -0.04 13.78
N ILE A 325 18.43 0.87 14.74
CA ILE A 325 19.48 0.78 15.76
C ILE A 325 19.25 -0.40 16.69
N THR A 326 18.02 -0.64 17.11
CA THR A 326 17.71 -1.80 17.95
C THR A 326 18.00 -3.12 17.23
N SER A 327 17.70 -3.21 15.91
CA SER A 327 18.03 -4.43 15.16
C SER A 327 19.54 -4.70 15.08
N ILE A 328 20.35 -3.65 15.00
CA ILE A 328 21.82 -3.76 15.01
C ILE A 328 22.33 -4.11 16.40
N GLU A 329 21.83 -3.45 17.45
CA GLU A 329 22.23 -3.74 18.84
C GLU A 329 21.90 -5.17 19.26
N ASP A 330 20.69 -5.65 18.93
CA ASP A 330 20.27 -7.04 19.24
C ASP A 330 21.17 -8.08 18.56
N SER A 331 21.59 -7.83 17.33
CA SER A 331 22.51 -8.73 16.61
C SER A 331 23.91 -8.76 17.25
N LEU A 332 24.42 -7.60 17.65
CA LEU A 332 25.69 -7.51 18.39
C LEU A 332 25.63 -8.17 19.77
N ILE A 333 24.51 -8.08 20.46
CA ILE A 333 24.30 -8.73 21.78
C ILE A 333 24.22 -10.24 21.61
N LYS A 334 23.53 -10.75 20.60
CA LYS A 334 23.45 -12.17 20.27
C LYS A 334 24.86 -12.75 20.02
N GLU A 335 25.68 -12.08 19.21
CA GLU A 335 27.06 -12.49 18.94
C GLU A 335 27.89 -12.56 20.22
N LYS A 336 27.83 -11.50 21.05
CA LYS A 336 28.59 -11.49 22.33
C LYS A 336 28.18 -12.62 23.27
N ARG A 337 26.89 -12.97 23.34
CA ARG A 337 26.41 -14.10 24.15
C ARG A 337 26.93 -15.43 23.64
N CYS A 338 27.01 -15.63 22.33
CA CYS A 338 27.57 -16.83 21.71
C CYS A 338 29.08 -16.97 21.98
N THR A 339 29.80 -15.87 22.20
CA THR A 339 31.26 -15.84 22.45
C THR A 339 31.60 -15.74 23.93
N ASN A 340 30.66 -16.00 24.86
CA ASN A 340 30.86 -15.91 26.34
C ASN A 340 31.34 -14.52 26.84
N GLY A 341 31.02 -13.44 26.13
CA GLY A 341 31.36 -12.07 26.51
C GLY A 341 30.48 -11.54 27.65
N LYS A 342 31.06 -10.79 28.60
CA LYS A 342 30.30 -10.05 29.62
C LYS A 342 29.45 -8.95 28.96
N THR A 343 28.18 -8.83 29.32
CA THR A 343 27.32 -7.72 28.93
C THR A 343 27.81 -6.43 29.58
N SER A 344 28.18 -5.44 28.73
CA SER A 344 28.52 -4.09 29.19
C SER A 344 27.22 -3.28 29.43
N LEU A 345 27.27 -2.34 30.37
CA LEU A 345 26.22 -1.35 30.60
C LEU A 345 26.09 -0.34 29.43
N ASN A 346 27.13 -0.20 28.61
CA ASN A 346 27.14 0.69 27.45
C ASN A 346 26.60 -0.02 26.20
N SER A 347 26.02 0.76 25.30
CA SER A 347 25.61 0.28 23.98
C SER A 347 26.73 -0.49 23.26
N PRO A 348 26.43 -1.61 22.61
CA PRO A 348 27.42 -2.35 21.83
C PRO A 348 27.94 -1.57 20.62
N LEU A 349 27.29 -0.46 20.25
CA LEU A 349 27.72 0.48 19.21
C LEU A 349 28.76 1.49 19.70
N SER A 350 28.91 1.66 21.01
CA SER A 350 29.79 2.69 21.60
C SER A 350 31.25 2.50 21.13
N GLY A 351 31.81 3.57 20.56
CA GLY A 351 33.17 3.61 20.02
C GLY A 351 33.36 2.92 18.67
N LYS A 352 32.39 2.14 18.16
CA LYS A 352 32.51 1.49 16.85
C LYS A 352 32.43 2.49 15.70
N LEU A 353 33.14 2.19 14.63
CA LEU A 353 33.00 2.92 13.37
C LEU A 353 31.75 2.42 12.64
N PHE A 354 30.92 3.37 12.22
CA PHE A 354 29.69 3.14 11.49
C PHE A 354 29.80 3.80 10.11
N VAL A 355 29.97 2.99 9.09
CA VAL A 355 30.11 3.42 7.69
C VAL A 355 28.73 3.41 7.06
N LEU A 356 28.20 4.58 6.74
CA LEU A 356 26.90 4.78 6.16
C LEU A 356 27.01 5.10 4.67
N VAL A 357 26.31 4.35 3.84
CA VAL A 357 26.13 4.64 2.42
C VAL A 357 24.68 5.04 2.17
N GLY A 358 24.46 6.29 1.76
CA GLY A 358 23.15 6.92 1.59
C GLY A 358 22.83 7.93 2.68
N ALA A 359 22.67 9.21 2.31
CA ALA A 359 22.40 10.34 3.22
C ALA A 359 20.95 10.86 3.13
N GLY A 360 20.01 10.08 2.55
CA GLY A 360 18.58 10.37 2.53
C GLY A 360 17.88 10.09 3.86
N GLY A 361 16.56 10.18 3.91
CA GLY A 361 15.78 10.08 5.15
C GLY A 361 16.07 8.85 6.02
N ALA A 362 16.25 7.66 5.42
CA ALA A 362 16.64 6.45 6.15
C ALA A 362 18.10 6.53 6.66
N GLY A 363 19.01 7.03 5.83
CA GLY A 363 20.41 7.22 6.22
C GLY A 363 20.56 8.22 7.37
N ARG A 364 19.80 9.30 7.34
CA ARG A 364 19.74 10.27 8.45
C ARG A 364 19.30 9.60 9.75
N ALA A 365 18.23 8.79 9.71
CA ALA A 365 17.75 8.04 10.88
C ALA A 365 18.81 7.10 11.45
N LEU A 366 19.52 6.35 10.59
CA LEU A 366 20.63 5.47 10.96
C LEU A 366 21.80 6.26 11.58
N ALA A 367 22.23 7.36 10.95
CA ALA A 367 23.34 8.16 11.45
C ALA A 367 23.08 8.76 12.83
N PHE A 368 21.90 9.38 13.00
CA PHE A 368 21.49 9.95 14.29
C PHE A 368 21.37 8.88 15.38
N GLY A 369 20.75 7.75 15.04
CA GLY A 369 20.61 6.64 15.96
C GLY A 369 21.95 6.05 16.38
N ALA A 370 22.83 5.75 15.44
CA ALA A 370 24.18 5.22 15.75
C ALA A 370 25.01 6.22 16.56
N LYS A 371 24.93 7.51 16.22
CA LYS A 371 25.58 8.59 16.97
C LYS A 371 25.08 8.68 18.40
N SER A 372 23.78 8.59 18.63
CA SER A 372 23.19 8.62 19.98
C SER A 372 23.65 7.49 20.88
N LYS A 373 24.12 6.39 20.28
CA LYS A 373 24.69 5.21 20.93
C LYS A 373 26.21 5.27 21.06
N GLY A 374 26.83 6.39 20.68
CA GLY A 374 28.26 6.63 20.81
C GLY A 374 29.12 6.08 19.67
N ALA A 375 28.54 5.74 18.52
CA ALA A 375 29.30 5.34 17.34
C ALA A 375 30.01 6.54 16.68
N ARG A 376 31.11 6.28 15.99
CA ARG A 376 31.80 7.22 15.10
C ARG A 376 31.23 7.03 13.70
N ILE A 377 30.81 8.11 13.06
CA ILE A 377 30.07 8.06 11.80
C ILE A 377 30.94 8.51 10.63
N VAL A 378 30.96 7.71 9.56
CA VAL A 378 31.50 8.12 8.24
C VAL A 378 30.36 8.02 7.24
N VAL A 379 30.18 9.07 6.43
CA VAL A 379 29.03 9.16 5.50
C VAL A 379 29.53 9.20 4.06
N PHE A 380 28.90 8.38 3.22
CA PHE A 380 29.06 8.36 1.76
C PHE A 380 27.71 8.53 1.07
N ASP A 381 27.64 9.37 0.06
CA ASP A 381 26.49 9.51 -0.85
C ASP A 381 26.99 10.07 -2.18
N ILE A 382 26.25 9.80 -3.25
CA ILE A 382 26.50 10.42 -4.57
C ILE A 382 26.26 11.92 -4.54
N ASP A 383 25.36 12.40 -3.68
CA ASP A 383 25.10 13.80 -3.39
C ASP A 383 26.00 14.28 -2.24
N PHE A 384 27.10 14.94 -2.61
CA PHE A 384 28.11 15.38 -1.65
C PHE A 384 27.62 16.48 -0.69
N ASP A 385 26.63 17.27 -1.07
CA ASP A 385 26.06 18.29 -0.18
C ASP A 385 25.20 17.64 0.92
N ARG A 386 24.50 16.55 0.61
CA ARG A 386 23.83 15.71 1.61
C ARG A 386 24.82 15.09 2.59
N VAL A 387 25.97 14.60 2.08
CA VAL A 387 27.05 14.06 2.93
C VAL A 387 27.54 15.11 3.92
N LYS A 388 27.88 16.32 3.46
CA LYS A 388 28.32 17.44 4.32
C LYS A 388 27.28 17.80 5.37
N SER A 389 26.02 17.96 4.93
CA SER A 389 24.92 18.32 5.82
C SER A 389 24.70 17.29 6.92
N LEU A 390 24.66 15.99 6.57
CA LEU A 390 24.44 14.92 7.53
C LEU A 390 25.66 14.74 8.45
N ALA A 391 26.87 14.69 7.91
CA ALA A 391 28.09 14.54 8.70
C ALA A 391 28.27 15.69 9.69
N PHE A 392 27.97 16.94 9.29
CA PHE A 392 27.97 18.08 10.21
C PHE A 392 26.96 17.87 11.36
N ALA A 393 25.72 17.46 11.04
CA ALA A 393 24.66 17.27 12.03
C ALA A 393 24.98 16.20 13.08
N VAL A 394 25.70 15.13 12.69
CA VAL A 394 26.07 14.02 13.61
C VAL A 394 27.53 14.09 14.06
N THR A 395 28.23 15.17 13.79
CA THR A 395 29.70 15.27 14.05
C THR A 395 30.45 14.07 13.48
N GLY A 396 30.13 13.69 12.24
CA GLY A 396 30.72 12.58 11.51
C GLY A 396 31.79 13.02 10.53
N GLU A 397 32.41 12.06 9.87
CA GLU A 397 33.42 12.27 8.85
C GLU A 397 32.78 12.35 7.46
N VAL A 398 33.18 13.35 6.67
CA VAL A 398 32.74 13.58 5.28
C VAL A 398 33.65 12.81 4.33
N ARG A 399 33.09 11.98 3.45
CA ARG A 399 33.83 11.28 2.40
C ARG A 399 33.12 11.44 1.06
N ARG A 400 33.89 11.47 -0.02
CA ARG A 400 33.34 11.41 -1.38
C ARG A 400 32.92 9.98 -1.71
N PHE A 401 31.90 9.82 -2.54
CA PHE A 401 31.41 8.49 -2.92
C PHE A 401 32.50 7.66 -3.63
N GLU A 402 33.35 8.30 -4.43
CA GLU A 402 34.46 7.68 -5.14
C GLU A 402 35.48 7.06 -4.18
N ASP A 403 35.66 7.63 -2.99
CA ASP A 403 36.60 7.13 -1.98
C ASP A 403 36.11 5.80 -1.36
N LEU A 404 34.84 5.47 -1.48
CA LEU A 404 34.26 4.24 -0.91
C LEU A 404 34.90 2.97 -1.47
N ALA A 405 35.30 2.97 -2.74
CA ALA A 405 35.92 1.84 -3.40
C ALA A 405 37.30 1.48 -2.82
N THR A 406 38.00 2.47 -2.27
CA THR A 406 39.36 2.33 -1.71
C THR A 406 39.38 2.49 -0.18
N PHE A 407 38.21 2.72 0.43
CA PHE A 407 38.10 2.91 1.87
C PHE A 407 38.42 1.60 2.59
N GLN A 408 39.44 1.64 3.41
CA GLN A 408 39.85 0.52 4.27
C GLN A 408 39.51 0.83 5.72
N PRO A 409 38.41 0.29 6.24
CA PRO A 409 38.01 0.53 7.61
C PRO A 409 38.87 -0.27 8.60
N GLU A 410 38.89 0.17 9.85
CA GLU A 410 39.46 -0.60 10.96
C GLU A 410 38.65 -1.90 11.20
N LYS A 411 39.18 -2.87 11.96
CA LYS A 411 38.45 -4.09 12.29
C LYS A 411 37.24 -3.81 13.19
N GLY A 412 36.18 -4.57 13.00
CA GLY A 412 34.97 -4.50 13.84
C GLY A 412 33.98 -3.40 13.44
N VAL A 413 34.06 -2.93 12.22
CA VAL A 413 33.24 -1.85 11.65
C VAL A 413 31.89 -2.35 11.20
N ILE A 414 30.92 -1.45 11.22
CA ILE A 414 29.56 -1.67 10.75
C ILE A 414 29.38 -0.94 9.41
N LEU A 415 28.96 -1.66 8.38
CA LEU A 415 28.48 -1.08 7.12
C LEU A 415 26.97 -1.02 7.13
N ALA A 416 26.40 0.13 6.79
CA ALA A 416 24.96 0.31 6.64
C ALA A 416 24.62 0.87 5.25
N ASN A 417 23.86 0.11 4.46
CA ASN A 417 23.28 0.57 3.21
C ASN A 417 21.91 1.19 3.45
N ALA A 418 21.78 2.47 3.13
CA ALA A 418 20.53 3.23 3.13
C ALA A 418 20.17 3.78 1.74
N THR A 419 20.75 3.19 0.68
CA THR A 419 20.46 3.51 -0.72
C THR A 419 19.43 2.53 -1.29
N PRO A 420 18.78 2.82 -2.44
CA PRO A 420 17.91 1.88 -3.13
C PRO A 420 18.67 0.80 -3.92
N LEU A 421 20.01 0.74 -3.87
CA LEU A 421 20.80 -0.30 -4.54
C LEU A 421 20.50 -1.67 -3.93
N GLY A 422 20.23 -2.65 -4.77
CA GLY A 422 19.80 -3.99 -4.34
C GLY A 422 18.29 -4.17 -4.29
N MET A 423 17.49 -3.12 -4.41
CA MET A 423 16.03 -3.16 -4.56
C MET A 423 15.64 -3.29 -6.05
N HIS A 424 14.49 -3.89 -6.34
CA HIS A 424 13.96 -3.89 -7.71
C HIS A 424 13.86 -2.49 -8.31
N PRO A 425 14.22 -2.31 -9.61
CA PRO A 425 14.71 -3.32 -10.57
C PRO A 425 16.22 -3.61 -10.47
N ASN A 426 16.99 -2.91 -9.64
CA ASN A 426 18.46 -2.95 -9.57
C ASN A 426 18.99 -3.97 -8.54
N THR A 427 18.42 -5.19 -8.53
CA THR A 427 18.71 -6.23 -7.52
C THR A 427 20.12 -6.79 -7.58
N ASP A 428 20.81 -6.62 -8.70
CA ASP A 428 22.18 -7.05 -8.98
C ASP A 428 23.25 -6.07 -8.52
N ARG A 429 22.86 -4.86 -8.09
CA ARG A 429 23.78 -3.81 -7.68
C ARG A 429 24.06 -3.82 -6.18
N ILE A 430 25.33 -3.51 -5.83
CA ILE A 430 25.78 -3.34 -4.45
C ILE A 430 26.52 -2.00 -4.30
N PRO A 431 26.44 -1.33 -3.13
CA PRO A 431 27.08 -0.01 -2.95
C PRO A 431 28.60 -0.07 -2.74
N VAL A 432 29.15 -1.21 -2.37
CA VAL A 432 30.58 -1.41 -2.07
C VAL A 432 31.15 -2.57 -2.89
N SER A 433 32.48 -2.63 -3.05
CA SER A 433 33.11 -3.77 -3.73
C SER A 433 33.03 -5.05 -2.87
N GLU A 434 32.88 -6.20 -3.50
CA GLU A 434 32.89 -7.51 -2.81
C GLU A 434 34.16 -7.71 -1.99
N ALA A 435 35.30 -7.24 -2.51
CA ALA A 435 36.59 -7.38 -1.84
C ALA A 435 36.66 -6.65 -0.48
N SER A 436 35.98 -5.48 -0.35
CA SER A 436 35.98 -4.68 0.87
C SER A 436 35.08 -5.27 1.98
N LEU A 437 34.18 -6.19 1.64
CA LEU A 437 33.22 -6.73 2.62
C LEU A 437 33.87 -7.53 3.75
N ARG A 438 35.08 -8.07 3.56
CA ARG A 438 35.85 -8.82 4.58
C ARG A 438 36.30 -7.98 5.76
N ASP A 439 36.31 -6.65 5.61
CA ASP A 439 36.76 -5.72 6.65
C ASP A 439 35.61 -5.33 7.60
N TYR A 440 34.36 -5.66 7.23
CA TYR A 440 33.18 -5.33 8.04
C TYR A 440 32.75 -6.49 8.92
N GLN A 441 32.52 -6.20 10.22
CA GLN A 441 31.97 -7.18 11.17
C GLN A 441 30.47 -7.39 10.94
N ILE A 442 29.75 -6.30 10.68
CA ILE A 442 28.30 -6.29 10.45
C ILE A 442 28.01 -5.55 9.15
N VAL A 443 27.10 -6.11 8.37
CA VAL A 443 26.53 -5.45 7.21
C VAL A 443 25.03 -5.38 7.38
N PHE A 444 24.52 -4.15 7.50
CA PHE A 444 23.10 -3.83 7.55
C PHE A 444 22.65 -3.32 6.18
N ASP A 445 21.50 -3.79 5.73
CA ASP A 445 20.86 -3.29 4.50
C ASP A 445 19.43 -2.88 4.78
N SER A 446 19.06 -1.62 4.48
CA SER A 446 17.69 -1.12 4.65
C SER A 446 16.71 -1.67 3.60
N VAL A 447 17.21 -2.27 2.53
CA VAL A 447 16.37 -2.92 1.51
C VAL A 447 15.76 -4.19 2.07
N TYR A 448 14.42 -4.31 1.99
CA TYR A 448 13.67 -5.48 2.48
C TYR A 448 13.04 -6.31 1.36
N THR A 449 13.06 -5.83 0.11
CA THR A 449 12.63 -6.60 -1.08
C THR A 449 13.67 -6.48 -2.19
N PRO A 450 14.41 -7.56 -2.48
CA PRO A 450 14.30 -8.94 -1.95
C PRO A 450 14.73 -9.04 -0.49
N LYS A 451 14.23 -10.07 0.24
CA LYS A 451 14.54 -10.32 1.67
C LYS A 451 16.05 -10.41 1.94
N LYS A 452 16.81 -11.01 1.02
CA LYS A 452 18.28 -11.12 1.07
C LYS A 452 18.85 -10.54 -0.21
N THR A 453 19.33 -9.31 -0.11
CA THR A 453 19.95 -8.60 -1.24
C THR A 453 21.28 -9.21 -1.64
N ARG A 454 21.81 -8.84 -2.81
CA ARG A 454 23.17 -9.25 -3.21
C ARG A 454 24.21 -8.79 -2.20
N LEU A 455 24.10 -7.57 -1.67
CA LEU A 455 24.99 -7.07 -0.62
C LEU A 455 25.05 -8.00 0.59
N LEU A 456 23.90 -8.46 1.08
CA LEU A 456 23.83 -9.36 2.23
C LEU A 456 24.39 -10.76 1.91
N LYS A 457 24.19 -11.26 0.70
CA LYS A 457 24.75 -12.57 0.28
C LYS A 457 26.28 -12.54 0.22
N GLU A 458 26.85 -11.50 -0.40
CA GLU A 458 28.28 -11.33 -0.51
C GLU A 458 28.94 -11.06 0.87
N ALA A 459 28.27 -10.26 1.71
CA ALA A 459 28.74 -9.99 3.06
C ALA A 459 28.78 -11.27 3.95
N GLU A 460 27.74 -12.10 3.86
CA GLU A 460 27.71 -13.40 4.57
C GLU A 460 28.80 -14.34 4.06
N ALA A 461 29.01 -14.41 2.75
CA ALA A 461 30.11 -15.19 2.16
C ALA A 461 31.50 -14.68 2.59
N ALA A 462 31.64 -13.38 2.85
CA ALA A 462 32.84 -12.76 3.40
C ALA A 462 33.01 -12.95 4.91
N GLY A 463 32.03 -13.56 5.61
CA GLY A 463 32.07 -13.85 7.05
C GLY A 463 31.48 -12.75 7.94
N ALA A 464 30.82 -11.74 7.37
CA ALA A 464 30.16 -10.70 8.15
C ALA A 464 28.81 -11.19 8.72
N ILE A 465 28.41 -10.63 9.85
CA ILE A 465 27.04 -10.77 10.38
C ILE A 465 26.13 -9.90 9.53
N ILE A 466 25.09 -10.50 8.98
CA ILE A 466 24.15 -9.79 8.11
C ILE A 466 22.87 -9.41 8.86
N ILE A 467 22.37 -8.19 8.61
CA ILE A 467 21.09 -7.70 9.14
C ILE A 467 20.29 -7.13 7.96
N GLY A 468 19.19 -7.79 7.63
CA GLY A 468 18.34 -7.38 6.52
C GLY A 468 17.31 -6.31 6.91
N GLY A 469 16.89 -5.55 5.93
CA GLY A 469 15.90 -4.47 6.08
C GLY A 469 14.52 -4.94 6.58
N VAL A 470 14.22 -6.22 6.48
CA VAL A 470 13.01 -6.84 7.03
C VAL A 470 12.85 -6.57 8.52
N GLU A 471 13.93 -6.75 9.32
CA GLU A 471 13.89 -6.53 10.76
C GLU A 471 13.58 -5.07 11.10
N MET A 472 14.23 -4.13 10.41
CA MET A 472 13.94 -2.71 10.54
C MET A 472 12.49 -2.40 10.09
N PHE A 473 12.04 -2.99 8.97
CA PHE A 473 10.69 -2.77 8.43
C PHE A 473 9.60 -3.20 9.41
N LEU A 474 9.78 -4.34 10.08
CA LEU A 474 8.84 -4.81 11.09
C LEU A 474 8.81 -3.90 12.32
N ARG A 475 9.97 -3.57 12.87
CA ARG A 475 10.07 -2.74 14.07
C ARG A 475 9.53 -1.33 13.87
N GLN A 476 9.83 -0.70 12.73
CA GLN A 476 9.28 0.62 12.41
C GLN A 476 7.75 0.56 12.24
N ALA A 477 7.21 -0.52 11.65
CA ALA A 477 5.78 -0.68 11.48
C ALA A 477 5.05 -0.85 12.82
N ILE A 478 5.66 -1.51 13.80
CA ILE A 478 5.14 -1.58 15.17
C ILE A 478 5.10 -0.17 15.80
N GLY A 479 6.17 0.60 15.62
CA GLY A 479 6.20 2.00 16.07
C GLY A 479 5.08 2.82 15.44
N GLN A 480 4.87 2.68 14.12
CA GLN A 480 3.77 3.33 13.40
C GLN A 480 2.40 2.89 13.92
N PHE A 481 2.20 1.58 14.11
CA PHE A 481 0.95 1.04 14.63
C PHE A 481 0.59 1.62 16.00
N ASN A 482 1.55 1.70 16.91
CA ASN A 482 1.35 2.29 18.22
C ASN A 482 0.93 3.77 18.13
N LEU A 483 1.54 4.53 17.21
CA LEU A 483 1.17 5.90 16.93
C LEU A 483 -0.23 6.01 16.31
N PHE A 484 -0.55 5.17 15.32
CA PHE A 484 -1.85 5.16 14.63
C PHE A 484 -3.01 4.84 15.58
N THR A 485 -2.78 3.95 16.53
CA THR A 485 -3.81 3.48 17.48
C THR A 485 -3.79 4.23 18.82
N GLY A 486 -2.92 5.22 19.00
CA GLY A 486 -2.78 5.95 20.26
C GLY A 486 -2.32 5.06 21.42
N GLY A 487 -1.52 4.02 21.14
CA GLY A 487 -1.02 3.05 22.12
C GLY A 487 -2.04 2.00 22.58
N GLN A 488 -3.19 1.89 21.92
CA GLN A 488 -4.19 0.86 22.24
C GLN A 488 -3.78 -0.55 21.82
N GLY A 489 -2.72 -0.67 20.99
CA GLY A 489 -2.12 -1.96 20.63
C GLY A 489 -1.12 -2.42 21.69
N LYS A 490 -1.46 -3.43 22.50
CA LYS A 490 -0.54 -4.02 23.49
C LYS A 490 0.59 -4.83 22.80
N LEU A 491 1.68 -5.09 23.57
CA LEU A 491 2.92 -5.78 23.16
C LEU A 491 2.73 -7.15 22.47
N GLU A 492 1.57 -7.80 22.63
CA GLU A 492 1.17 -9.01 21.87
C GLU A 492 1.18 -8.78 20.34
N SER A 493 1.13 -7.51 19.90
CA SER A 493 1.20 -7.15 18.49
C SER A 493 2.56 -7.43 17.82
N LEU A 494 3.66 -7.49 18.56
CA LEU A 494 5.00 -7.84 18.02
C LEU A 494 5.01 -9.24 17.40
N THR A 495 4.50 -10.22 18.13
CA THR A 495 4.38 -11.61 17.66
C THR A 495 3.49 -11.68 16.42
N ASN A 496 2.40 -10.91 16.40
CA ASN A 496 1.47 -10.86 15.27
C ASN A 496 2.10 -10.23 14.02
N TYR A 497 2.91 -9.18 14.14
CA TYR A 497 3.66 -8.61 13.01
C TYR A 497 4.68 -9.61 12.44
N CYS A 498 5.43 -10.29 13.31
CA CYS A 498 6.39 -11.31 12.89
C CYS A 498 5.70 -12.48 12.18
N LEU A 499 4.56 -12.95 12.69
CA LEU A 499 3.78 -14.04 12.08
C LEU A 499 3.22 -13.67 10.70
N VAL A 500 2.61 -12.48 10.58
CA VAL A 500 2.10 -11.99 9.28
C VAL A 500 3.23 -11.86 8.28
N PHE A 501 4.40 -11.39 8.71
CA PHE A 501 5.54 -11.23 7.82
C PHE A 501 6.13 -12.57 7.38
N ASP A 502 6.23 -13.55 8.26
CA ASP A 502 6.75 -14.88 7.94
C ASP A 502 5.85 -15.59 6.90
N ALA A 503 4.53 -15.44 7.02
CA ALA A 503 3.57 -15.91 6.03
C ALA A 503 3.71 -15.25 4.64
N ILE A 504 4.15 -13.98 4.59
CA ILE A 504 4.34 -13.24 3.33
C ILE A 504 5.62 -13.67 2.59
N TYR A 505 6.70 -14.00 3.31
CA TYR A 505 8.03 -14.22 2.72
C TYR A 505 8.52 -15.68 2.73
N THR A 506 7.81 -16.56 3.43
CA THR A 506 8.19 -17.98 3.56
C THR A 506 6.97 -18.87 3.29
N PRO A 507 6.64 -19.18 2.03
CA PRO A 507 5.45 -19.96 1.67
C PRO A 507 5.48 -21.42 2.14
N ASN A 508 6.62 -21.93 2.63
CA ASN A 508 6.70 -23.28 3.22
C ASN A 508 6.56 -23.20 4.74
N GLU A 509 5.71 -24.06 5.32
CA GLU A 509 5.42 -24.14 6.76
C GLU A 509 6.70 -24.04 7.62
N THR A 510 6.90 -22.89 8.27
CA THR A 510 7.95 -22.71 9.25
C THR A 510 7.52 -23.28 10.61
N LYS A 511 8.48 -23.55 11.51
CA LYS A 511 8.18 -23.96 12.89
C LYS A 511 7.27 -22.94 13.59
N PHE A 512 7.42 -21.65 13.26
CA PHE A 512 6.60 -20.53 13.76
C PHE A 512 5.17 -20.59 13.22
N SER A 513 4.96 -20.94 11.94
CA SER A 513 3.62 -21.05 11.37
C SER A 513 2.83 -22.23 11.96
N LYS A 514 3.52 -23.32 12.35
CA LYS A 514 2.91 -24.44 13.09
C LYS A 514 2.45 -24.03 14.49
N GLU A 515 3.32 -23.38 15.25
CA GLU A 515 3.00 -22.89 16.60
C GLU A 515 1.85 -21.86 16.59
N ALA A 516 1.77 -21.01 15.56
CA ALA A 516 0.68 -20.05 15.39
C ALA A 516 -0.65 -20.71 15.04
N LYS A 517 -0.67 -21.76 14.22
CA LYS A 517 -1.89 -22.57 13.96
C LYS A 517 -2.39 -23.24 15.23
N GLU A 518 -1.51 -23.72 16.09
CA GLU A 518 -1.86 -24.33 17.37
C GLU A 518 -2.43 -23.33 18.38
N THR A 519 -2.06 -22.03 18.27
CA THR A 519 -2.58 -20.96 19.13
C THR A 519 -3.82 -20.26 18.57
N GLY A 520 -4.41 -20.75 17.47
CA GLY A 520 -5.63 -20.20 16.86
C GLY A 520 -5.42 -18.92 16.05
N VAL A 521 -4.17 -18.55 15.73
CA VAL A 521 -3.84 -17.44 14.83
C VAL A 521 -4.04 -17.90 13.38
N VAL A 522 -4.90 -17.23 12.64
CA VAL A 522 -5.14 -17.52 11.23
C VAL A 522 -3.96 -17.01 10.41
N ILE A 523 -3.18 -17.93 9.85
CA ILE A 523 -2.10 -17.61 8.92
C ILE A 523 -2.72 -17.51 7.52
N TYR A 524 -2.58 -16.38 6.88
CA TYR A 524 -2.96 -16.20 5.48
C TYR A 524 -1.76 -16.58 4.61
N GLU A 525 -1.83 -17.74 3.96
CA GLU A 525 -0.93 -18.07 2.86
C GLU A 525 -1.33 -17.21 1.67
N ILE A 526 -0.51 -16.21 1.37
CA ILE A 526 -0.62 -15.43 0.15
C ILE A 526 0.50 -15.92 -0.77
N CYS A 527 0.14 -16.80 -1.71
CA CYS A 527 1.00 -17.21 -2.82
C CYS A 527 1.37 -16.03 -3.72
#